data_1525f09e54e7f52d8ebc3e6d1ae984dd
#
_entry.id   1525f09e54e7f52d8ebc3e6d1ae984dd
#
_cell.length_a   1.000
_cell.length_b   1.000
_cell.length_c   1.000
_cell.angle_alpha   90.00
_cell.angle_beta   90.00
_cell.angle_gamma   90.00
#
_symmetry.space_group_name_H-M   'P 1'
#
loop_
_entity.id
_entity.type
_entity.pdbx_description
1 polymer ?
#
loop_
_entity_poly.entity_id
_entity_poly.type
_entity_poly.pdbx_seq_one_letter_code
_entity_poly.pdbx_strand_id
1 'polypeptide(L)'
;MTDFLGIDVGASGLRVFSDAKLPAIAVIDAPNSSKNREQDLIAALHSLSKQKPQLSASRVCLGMSGFSSLGVSAAAVTAEIRELFGAEAVITSDMVTAHYAHFGESEGVAVVIGTGALAFGIANRKAQRIDGLGASLGDFGSAYWIGLKAMRRAIRDSELTGDSDLLSALEAQTGPAAEWPKRFARQEITEFEVASLSRKVSELSESGNQASLEILTEAGIVAAESAVACASAVGTKSVGYGGSVLLGSEKARESFLDVLADHDLEAAELKAPSGIGALQIAAGVENERVKFLISQGLAHFDGHS
;
A
#
# COMPACT_ATOMS: atom_id res chain seq x y z
N MET A 1 6.89 23.73 19.14
CA MET A 1 7.14 23.46 17.70
C MET A 1 7.64 22.05 17.59
N THR A 2 7.06 21.25 16.72
CA THR A 2 7.62 19.95 16.34
C THR A 2 8.64 20.19 15.22
N ASP A 3 9.85 19.63 15.34
CA ASP A 3 10.87 19.87 14.31
C ASP A 3 10.49 19.22 12.97
N PHE A 4 9.79 18.07 13.00
CA PHE A 4 9.47 17.28 11.82
C PHE A 4 8.04 16.76 11.84
N LEU A 5 7.44 16.60 10.64
CA LEU A 5 6.14 15.95 10.45
C LEU A 5 6.24 14.86 9.36
N GLY A 6 5.64 13.71 9.64
CA GLY A 6 5.38 12.68 8.65
C GLY A 6 3.90 12.67 8.28
N ILE A 7 3.60 12.74 7.00
CA ILE A 7 2.23 12.68 6.46
C ILE A 7 2.11 11.45 5.57
N ASP A 8 1.15 10.59 5.89
CA ASP A 8 0.79 9.42 5.11
C ASP A 8 -0.56 9.64 4.45
N VAL A 9 -0.60 9.58 3.12
CA VAL A 9 -1.80 9.80 2.31
C VAL A 9 -2.21 8.48 1.67
N GLY A 10 -3.20 7.85 2.26
CA GLY A 10 -3.80 6.62 1.78
C GLY A 10 -5.17 6.81 1.12
N ALA A 11 -5.81 5.70 0.75
CA ALA A 11 -7.14 5.70 0.15
C ALA A 11 -8.23 6.27 1.07
N SER A 12 -8.05 6.18 2.40
CA SER A 12 -9.03 6.61 3.40
C SER A 12 -8.78 8.02 3.95
N GLY A 13 -7.72 8.71 3.49
CA GLY A 13 -7.40 10.04 3.98
C GLY A 13 -5.93 10.26 4.32
N LEU A 14 -5.68 11.31 5.09
CA LEU A 14 -4.37 11.79 5.47
C LEU A 14 -4.15 11.56 6.96
N ARG A 15 -3.03 10.96 7.33
CA ARG A 15 -2.60 10.73 8.71
C ARG A 15 -1.31 11.47 8.99
N VAL A 16 -1.23 12.15 10.14
CA VAL A 16 -0.09 13.01 10.52
C VAL A 16 0.58 12.49 11.77
N PHE A 17 1.90 12.42 11.74
CA PHE A 17 2.77 11.97 12.82
C PHE A 17 3.81 13.05 13.14
N SER A 18 3.99 13.37 14.43
CA SER A 18 4.96 14.39 14.88
C SER A 18 6.09 13.82 15.72
N ASP A 19 5.97 12.59 16.18
CA ASP A 19 7.03 11.80 16.80
C ASP A 19 6.82 10.31 16.48
N ALA A 20 7.77 9.48 16.84
CA ALA A 20 7.68 8.03 16.57
C ALA A 20 6.63 7.32 17.43
N LYS A 21 5.88 8.04 18.29
CA LYS A 21 4.83 7.48 19.13
C LYS A 21 3.51 7.45 18.37
N LEU A 22 2.81 6.33 18.48
CA LEU A 22 1.46 6.16 17.99
C LEU A 22 0.44 6.58 19.08
N PRO A 23 -0.75 7.04 18.70
CA PRO A 23 -1.34 7.15 17.35
C PRO A 23 -0.93 8.42 16.58
N ALA A 24 -1.42 8.54 15.34
CA ALA A 24 -1.30 9.77 14.57
C ALA A 24 -1.91 10.96 15.34
N ILE A 25 -1.27 12.13 15.24
CA ILE A 25 -1.74 13.36 15.91
C ILE A 25 -2.95 14.00 15.21
N ALA A 26 -3.18 13.66 13.94
CA ALA A 26 -4.37 14.06 13.18
C ALA A 26 -4.71 13.00 12.14
N VAL A 27 -6.01 12.87 11.88
CA VAL A 27 -6.57 12.09 10.77
C VAL A 27 -7.56 13.00 10.05
N ILE A 28 -7.38 13.16 8.74
CA ILE A 28 -8.23 13.99 7.89
C ILE A 28 -8.82 13.07 6.82
N ASP A 29 -10.13 13.00 6.76
CA ASP A 29 -10.81 12.33 5.67
C ASP A 29 -10.56 13.10 4.37
N ALA A 30 -10.06 12.42 3.37
CA ALA A 30 -9.83 13.00 2.05
C ALA A 30 -10.53 12.14 1.01
N PRO A 31 -11.35 12.74 0.14
CA PRO A 31 -11.93 12.02 -0.97
C PRO A 31 -10.80 11.53 -1.89
N ASN A 32 -10.75 10.21 -2.10
CA ASN A 32 -9.76 9.59 -2.96
C ASN A 32 -10.31 9.48 -4.38
N SER A 33 -10.48 10.62 -5.05
CA SER A 33 -10.89 10.66 -6.45
C SER A 33 -9.66 10.47 -7.34
N SER A 34 -9.64 9.42 -8.15
CA SER A 34 -8.56 9.19 -9.12
C SER A 34 -8.45 10.29 -10.18
N LYS A 35 -9.48 11.12 -10.35
CA LYS A 35 -9.54 12.16 -11.38
C LYS A 35 -8.96 13.52 -10.94
N ASN A 36 -8.97 13.83 -9.63
CA ASN A 36 -8.57 15.16 -9.12
C ASN A 36 -7.64 15.02 -7.90
N ARG A 37 -6.76 14.05 -7.89
CA ARG A 37 -5.96 13.69 -6.71
C ARG A 37 -5.10 14.79 -6.13
N GLU A 38 -4.52 15.64 -6.97
CA GLU A 38 -3.74 16.80 -6.52
C GLU A 38 -4.64 17.80 -5.78
N GLN A 39 -5.80 18.12 -6.34
CA GLN A 39 -6.76 19.05 -5.73
C GLN A 39 -7.32 18.49 -4.42
N ASP A 40 -7.64 17.20 -4.37
CA ASP A 40 -8.12 16.51 -3.17
C ASP A 40 -7.06 16.52 -2.07
N LEU A 41 -5.79 16.29 -2.42
CA LEU A 41 -4.66 16.38 -1.50
C LEU A 41 -4.48 17.80 -0.94
N ILE A 42 -4.48 18.80 -1.81
CA ILE A 42 -4.38 20.21 -1.42
C ILE A 42 -5.53 20.59 -0.49
N ALA A 43 -6.76 20.19 -0.81
CA ALA A 43 -7.92 20.42 0.04
C ALA A 43 -7.78 19.76 1.43
N ALA A 44 -7.21 18.55 1.49
CA ALA A 44 -6.94 17.86 2.75
C ALA A 44 -5.86 18.57 3.57
N LEU A 45 -4.80 19.11 2.95
CA LEU A 45 -3.77 19.91 3.62
C LEU A 45 -4.35 21.21 4.20
N HIS A 46 -5.21 21.90 3.46
CA HIS A 46 -5.95 23.06 3.97
C HIS A 46 -6.87 22.70 5.15
N SER A 47 -7.55 21.58 5.06
CA SER A 47 -8.39 21.09 6.17
C SER A 47 -7.55 20.79 7.41
N LEU A 48 -6.37 20.18 7.25
CA LEU A 48 -5.42 19.93 8.33
C LEU A 48 -4.97 21.26 8.98
N SER A 49 -4.55 22.23 8.19
CA SER A 49 -4.12 23.54 8.69
C SER A 49 -5.22 24.26 9.47
N LYS A 50 -6.47 24.20 9.01
CA LYS A 50 -7.63 24.78 9.73
C LYS A 50 -7.94 24.05 11.03
N GLN A 51 -7.87 22.71 11.06
CA GLN A 51 -8.16 21.91 12.25
C GLN A 51 -7.03 21.98 13.28
N LYS A 52 -5.80 22.21 12.86
CA LYS A 52 -4.59 22.26 13.68
C LYS A 52 -3.76 23.51 13.38
N PRO A 53 -4.29 24.73 13.64
CA PRO A 53 -3.63 25.99 13.28
C PRO A 53 -2.29 26.22 13.99
N GLN A 54 -2.05 25.50 15.10
CA GLN A 54 -0.78 25.52 15.83
C GLN A 54 0.27 24.57 15.25
N LEU A 55 -0.10 23.76 14.25
CA LEU A 55 0.82 22.79 13.63
C LEU A 55 1.84 23.52 12.77
N SER A 56 3.10 23.42 13.16
CA SER A 56 4.23 23.96 12.41
C SER A 56 5.42 23.00 12.54
N ALA A 57 6.24 22.94 11.53
CA ALA A 57 7.45 22.13 11.52
C ALA A 57 8.54 22.82 10.70
N SER A 58 9.80 22.48 10.92
CA SER A 58 10.89 22.89 10.04
C SER A 58 10.85 22.09 8.72
N ARG A 59 10.42 20.83 8.79
CA ARG A 59 10.32 19.96 7.62
C ARG A 59 9.15 18.99 7.70
N VAL A 60 8.54 18.74 6.53
CA VAL A 60 7.44 17.79 6.35
C VAL A 60 7.86 16.76 5.30
N CYS A 61 7.68 15.46 5.56
CA CYS A 61 7.71 14.46 4.51
C CYS A 61 6.28 13.93 4.28
N LEU A 62 5.84 13.92 3.02
CA LEU A 62 4.57 13.40 2.59
C LEU A 62 4.79 12.17 1.71
N GLY A 63 4.28 11.02 2.18
CA GLY A 63 4.21 9.77 1.42
C GLY A 63 2.80 9.55 0.89
N MET A 64 2.65 9.33 -0.43
CA MET A 64 1.34 9.09 -1.01
C MET A 64 1.34 7.95 -2.03
N SER A 65 0.26 7.17 -2.01
CA SER A 65 0.06 6.13 -3.01
C SER A 65 -0.14 6.74 -4.40
N GLY A 66 0.51 6.14 -5.41
CA GLY A 66 0.39 6.57 -6.80
C GLY A 66 1.11 7.88 -7.14
N PHE A 67 1.99 8.39 -6.30
CA PHE A 67 2.76 9.62 -6.56
C PHE A 67 3.40 9.65 -7.94
N SER A 68 4.05 8.56 -8.35
CA SER A 68 4.75 8.47 -9.64
C SER A 68 3.82 8.26 -10.86
N SER A 69 2.58 7.83 -10.66
CA SER A 69 1.68 7.37 -11.74
C SER A 69 0.47 8.27 -11.99
N LEU A 70 0.13 9.15 -11.05
CA LEU A 70 -1.15 9.88 -11.06
C LEU A 70 -1.02 11.37 -11.38
N GLY A 71 0.14 11.81 -11.87
CA GLY A 71 0.32 13.17 -12.37
C GLY A 71 0.26 14.27 -11.30
N VAL A 72 0.48 13.93 -10.03
CA VAL A 72 0.55 14.93 -8.94
C VAL A 72 1.86 15.68 -9.05
N SER A 73 1.77 17.01 -9.10
CA SER A 73 2.94 17.88 -9.15
C SER A 73 3.59 17.99 -7.76
N ALA A 74 4.79 17.41 -7.62
CA ALA A 74 5.57 17.58 -6.39
C ALA A 74 5.78 19.07 -6.06
N ALA A 75 6.08 19.89 -7.07
CA ALA A 75 6.31 21.32 -6.89
C ALA A 75 5.05 22.06 -6.37
N ALA A 76 3.85 21.71 -6.85
CA ALA A 76 2.61 22.29 -6.35
C ALA A 76 2.37 21.93 -4.89
N VAL A 77 2.54 20.65 -4.53
CA VAL A 77 2.34 20.15 -3.16
C VAL A 77 3.38 20.74 -2.20
N THR A 78 4.65 20.86 -2.60
CA THR A 78 5.69 21.47 -1.76
C THR A 78 5.45 22.95 -1.53
N ALA A 79 4.99 23.70 -2.55
CA ALA A 79 4.62 25.11 -2.40
C ALA A 79 3.49 25.27 -1.38
N GLU A 80 2.49 24.41 -1.44
CA GLU A 80 1.35 24.42 -0.53
C GLU A 80 1.76 24.10 0.93
N ILE A 81 2.62 23.08 1.12
CA ILE A 81 3.15 22.76 2.45
C ILE A 81 3.94 23.94 3.03
N ARG A 82 4.74 24.61 2.20
CA ARG A 82 5.49 25.81 2.62
C ARG A 82 4.56 26.95 3.05
N GLU A 83 3.49 27.20 2.28
CA GLU A 83 2.52 28.25 2.60
C GLU A 83 1.76 27.94 3.89
N LEU A 84 1.26 26.72 4.05
CA LEU A 84 0.39 26.34 5.17
C LEU A 84 1.13 26.10 6.48
N PHE A 85 2.35 25.57 6.42
CA PHE A 85 3.09 25.11 7.62
C PHE A 85 4.44 25.80 7.84
N GLY A 86 4.89 26.64 6.88
CA GLY A 86 6.20 27.29 6.94
C GLY A 86 7.38 26.32 6.83
N ALA A 87 7.18 25.14 6.23
CA ALA A 87 8.10 24.01 6.27
C ALA A 87 8.75 23.74 4.92
N GLU A 88 10.00 23.25 4.94
CA GLU A 88 10.57 22.53 3.79
C GLU A 88 9.81 21.22 3.58
N ALA A 89 9.75 20.72 2.35
CA ALA A 89 8.97 19.52 2.06
C ALA A 89 9.76 18.45 1.29
N VAL A 90 9.55 17.20 1.68
CA VAL A 90 9.93 16.00 0.93
C VAL A 90 8.65 15.31 0.47
N ILE A 91 8.49 15.08 -0.82
CA ILE A 91 7.36 14.32 -1.37
C ILE A 91 7.89 13.00 -1.93
N THR A 92 7.25 11.90 -1.56
CA THR A 92 7.61 10.56 -2.01
C THR A 92 6.40 9.64 -2.10
N SER A 93 6.59 8.40 -2.52
CA SER A 93 5.53 7.40 -2.51
C SER A 93 5.37 6.74 -1.14
N ASP A 94 4.17 6.21 -0.87
CA ASP A 94 3.86 5.42 0.31
C ASP A 94 4.71 4.14 0.43
N MET A 95 5.14 3.55 -0.69
CA MET A 95 6.05 2.39 -0.69
C MET A 95 7.44 2.75 -0.11
N VAL A 96 7.95 3.95 -0.44
CA VAL A 96 9.24 4.43 0.09
C VAL A 96 9.13 4.67 1.58
N THR A 97 8.05 5.31 2.03
CA THR A 97 7.82 5.56 3.45
C THR A 97 7.56 4.28 4.23
N ALA A 98 6.85 3.29 3.65
CA ALA A 98 6.67 1.97 4.27
C ALA A 98 8.00 1.22 4.41
N HIS A 99 8.84 1.24 3.38
CA HIS A 99 10.19 0.69 3.45
C HIS A 99 11.01 1.35 4.56
N TYR A 100 11.01 2.69 4.58
CA TYR A 100 11.78 3.46 5.56
C TYR A 100 11.28 3.24 7.00
N ALA A 101 9.97 3.08 7.20
CA ALA A 101 9.37 2.79 8.51
C ALA A 101 9.89 1.49 9.14
N HIS A 102 10.23 0.50 8.31
CA HIS A 102 10.71 -0.79 8.77
C HIS A 102 12.23 -0.88 8.81
N PHE A 103 12.88 -0.46 7.75
CA PHE A 103 14.32 -0.63 7.56
C PHE A 103 15.15 0.59 7.98
N GLY A 104 14.53 1.79 8.00
CA GLY A 104 15.29 3.03 8.21
C GLY A 104 16.38 3.16 7.15
N GLU A 105 17.63 3.25 7.60
CA GLU A 105 18.82 3.28 6.74
C GLU A 105 19.32 1.88 6.34
N SER A 106 18.77 0.81 6.93
CA SER A 106 19.14 -0.57 6.62
C SER A 106 18.62 -1.01 5.25
N GLU A 107 19.22 -2.06 4.73
CA GLU A 107 18.86 -2.66 3.44
C GLU A 107 17.76 -3.71 3.60
N GLY A 108 16.87 -3.82 2.60
CA GLY A 108 15.80 -4.80 2.61
C GLY A 108 14.77 -4.58 1.52
N VAL A 109 13.77 -5.46 1.50
CA VAL A 109 12.58 -5.37 0.64
C VAL A 109 11.35 -5.25 1.53
N ALA A 110 10.55 -4.21 1.35
CA ALA A 110 9.22 -4.10 1.94
C ALA A 110 8.17 -4.63 0.97
N VAL A 111 7.33 -5.56 1.43
CA VAL A 111 6.22 -6.16 0.69
C VAL A 111 4.92 -5.79 1.37
N VAL A 112 4.03 -5.12 0.65
CA VAL A 112 2.74 -4.70 1.19
C VAL A 112 1.63 -5.29 0.32
N ILE A 113 0.83 -6.19 0.90
CA ILE A 113 -0.29 -6.86 0.24
C ILE A 113 -1.59 -6.49 0.95
N GLY A 114 -2.24 -5.47 0.40
CA GLY A 114 -3.53 -4.93 0.87
C GLY A 114 -4.57 -4.95 -0.24
N THR A 115 -5.27 -3.83 -0.46
CA THR A 115 -6.18 -3.66 -1.61
C THR A 115 -5.44 -3.87 -2.92
N GLY A 116 -4.24 -3.31 -3.07
CA GLY A 116 -3.24 -3.62 -4.09
C GLY A 116 -2.08 -4.43 -3.53
N ALA A 117 -1.06 -4.70 -4.36
CA ALA A 117 0.12 -5.46 -3.99
C ALA A 117 1.38 -4.86 -4.61
N LEU A 118 2.46 -4.76 -3.84
CA LEU A 118 3.76 -4.37 -4.36
C LEU A 118 4.91 -4.87 -3.47
N ALA A 119 6.09 -5.01 -4.07
CA ALA A 119 7.37 -5.16 -3.39
C ALA A 119 8.30 -4.01 -3.78
N PHE A 120 8.96 -3.40 -2.78
CA PHE A 120 9.92 -2.33 -2.98
C PHE A 120 11.18 -2.57 -2.15
N GLY A 121 12.32 -2.63 -2.80
CA GLY A 121 13.60 -2.92 -2.17
C GLY A 121 14.64 -1.84 -2.39
N ILE A 122 15.47 -1.63 -1.36
CA ILE A 122 16.66 -0.79 -1.43
C ILE A 122 17.82 -1.55 -0.80
N ALA A 123 18.84 -1.87 -1.60
CA ALA A 123 20.09 -2.45 -1.14
C ALA A 123 21.21 -2.19 -2.15
N ASN A 124 22.46 -2.21 -1.72
CA ASN A 124 23.63 -2.08 -2.59
C ASN A 124 23.56 -0.85 -3.53
N ARG A 125 23.04 0.28 -3.07
CA ARG A 125 22.78 1.51 -3.87
C ARG A 125 21.90 1.25 -5.10
N LYS A 126 20.98 0.28 -5.00
CA LYS A 126 19.94 0.00 -5.99
C LYS A 126 18.58 0.18 -5.32
N ALA A 127 17.61 0.62 -6.08
CA ALA A 127 16.22 0.64 -5.68
C ALA A 127 15.39 -0.05 -6.76
N GLN A 128 14.51 -0.95 -6.37
CA GLN A 128 13.68 -1.71 -7.31
C GLN A 128 12.26 -1.82 -6.77
N ARG A 129 11.29 -1.58 -7.64
CA ARG A 129 9.88 -1.90 -7.43
C ARG A 129 9.52 -3.09 -8.32
N ILE A 130 8.81 -4.04 -7.76
CA ILE A 130 8.16 -5.15 -8.48
C ILE A 130 6.68 -5.08 -8.16
N ASP A 131 5.84 -5.21 -9.19
CA ASP A 131 4.39 -5.08 -9.11
C ASP A 131 3.91 -3.65 -8.74
N GLY A 132 2.70 -3.50 -8.19
CA GLY A 132 2.07 -2.20 -7.94
C GLY A 132 1.64 -1.49 -9.22
N LEU A 133 1.25 -2.25 -10.26
CA LEU A 133 0.82 -1.74 -11.56
C LEU A 133 -0.69 -1.48 -11.64
N GLY A 134 -1.37 -1.62 -10.51
CA GLY A 134 -2.81 -1.47 -10.40
C GLY A 134 -3.58 -2.74 -10.77
N ALA A 135 -4.83 -2.77 -10.39
CA ALA A 135 -5.72 -3.93 -10.44
C ALA A 135 -5.86 -4.60 -11.82
N SER A 136 -5.65 -3.84 -12.91
CA SER A 136 -5.80 -4.35 -14.28
C SER A 136 -4.57 -5.06 -14.81
N LEU A 137 -3.36 -4.69 -14.38
CA LEU A 137 -2.11 -5.15 -14.96
C LEU A 137 -1.15 -5.79 -13.95
N GLY A 138 -1.45 -5.67 -12.67
CA GLY A 138 -0.61 -6.12 -11.57
C GLY A 138 -1.42 -6.40 -10.32
N ASP A 139 -0.87 -6.00 -9.18
CA ASP A 139 -1.43 -6.21 -7.85
C ASP A 139 -1.68 -7.70 -7.54
N PHE A 140 -0.74 -8.55 -7.97
CA PHE A 140 -0.83 -10.00 -7.82
C PHE A 140 -0.87 -10.41 -6.33
N GLY A 141 -1.83 -11.26 -5.98
CA GLY A 141 -2.06 -11.70 -4.61
C GLY A 141 -2.76 -10.69 -3.71
N SER A 142 -3.13 -9.50 -4.21
CA SER A 142 -3.86 -8.48 -3.46
C SER A 142 -5.29 -8.90 -3.09
N ALA A 143 -5.91 -8.13 -2.20
CA ALA A 143 -7.33 -8.34 -1.86
C ALA A 143 -8.24 -8.22 -3.09
N TYR A 144 -7.96 -7.28 -4.00
CA TYR A 144 -8.69 -7.17 -5.25
C TYR A 144 -8.50 -8.42 -6.12
N TRP A 145 -7.26 -8.87 -6.30
CA TRP A 145 -6.93 -10.07 -7.08
C TRP A 145 -7.65 -11.30 -6.52
N ILE A 146 -7.62 -11.49 -5.18
CA ILE A 146 -8.32 -12.58 -4.48
C ILE A 146 -9.82 -12.50 -4.74
N GLY A 147 -10.44 -11.33 -4.55
CA GLY A 147 -11.87 -11.14 -4.72
C GLY A 147 -12.32 -11.40 -6.16
N LEU A 148 -11.61 -10.88 -7.16
CA LEU A 148 -11.91 -11.10 -8.57
C LEU A 148 -11.76 -12.57 -8.98
N LYS A 149 -10.69 -13.22 -8.47
CA LYS A 149 -10.47 -14.65 -8.71
C LYS A 149 -11.55 -15.51 -8.06
N ALA A 150 -11.99 -15.15 -6.85
CA ALA A 150 -13.09 -15.82 -6.17
C ALA A 150 -14.41 -15.68 -6.95
N MET A 151 -14.75 -14.49 -7.43
CA MET A 151 -15.95 -14.28 -8.25
C MET A 151 -15.94 -15.16 -9.53
N ARG A 152 -14.79 -15.19 -10.24
CA ARG A 152 -14.62 -16.01 -11.45
C ARG A 152 -14.72 -17.50 -11.13
N ARG A 153 -14.08 -17.94 -10.06
CA ARG A 153 -14.10 -19.35 -9.62
C ARG A 153 -15.50 -19.77 -9.20
N ALA A 154 -16.22 -18.95 -8.44
CA ALA A 154 -17.56 -19.23 -7.97
C ALA A 154 -18.57 -19.39 -9.12
N ILE A 155 -18.53 -18.50 -10.12
CA ILE A 155 -19.35 -18.64 -11.33
C ILE A 155 -19.01 -19.96 -12.05
N ARG A 156 -17.72 -20.21 -12.25
CA ARG A 156 -17.28 -21.40 -13.01
C ARG A 156 -17.67 -22.72 -12.34
N ASP A 157 -17.50 -22.79 -11.01
CA ASP A 157 -17.89 -23.98 -10.25
C ASP A 157 -19.42 -24.21 -10.32
N SER A 158 -20.23 -23.15 -10.16
CA SER A 158 -21.68 -23.22 -10.28
C SER A 158 -22.12 -23.65 -11.69
N GLU A 159 -21.51 -23.16 -12.76
CA GLU A 159 -21.80 -23.59 -14.13
C GLU A 159 -21.48 -25.07 -14.38
N LEU A 160 -20.45 -25.61 -13.74
CA LEU A 160 -19.99 -26.97 -13.99
C LEU A 160 -20.67 -28.01 -13.10
N THR A 161 -20.99 -27.64 -11.86
CA THR A 161 -21.48 -28.57 -10.83
C THR A 161 -22.92 -28.29 -10.41
N GLY A 162 -23.45 -27.11 -10.73
CA GLY A 162 -24.79 -26.65 -10.34
C GLY A 162 -24.86 -26.11 -8.92
N ASP A 163 -23.77 -26.18 -8.16
CA ASP A 163 -23.68 -25.70 -6.77
C ASP A 163 -22.32 -25.09 -6.47
N SER A 164 -22.29 -24.06 -5.59
CA SER A 164 -21.07 -23.44 -5.10
C SER A 164 -21.32 -22.68 -3.81
N ASP A 165 -20.82 -23.21 -2.70
CA ASP A 165 -20.83 -22.52 -1.41
C ASP A 165 -20.13 -21.16 -1.51
N LEU A 166 -19.05 -21.09 -2.29
CA LEU A 166 -18.33 -19.85 -2.55
C LEU A 166 -19.25 -18.83 -3.24
N LEU A 167 -20.02 -19.24 -4.26
CA LEU A 167 -20.95 -18.37 -4.97
C LEU A 167 -22.00 -17.78 -4.01
N SER A 168 -22.67 -18.64 -3.24
CA SER A 168 -23.69 -18.24 -2.29
C SER A 168 -23.16 -17.23 -1.27
N ALA A 169 -21.94 -17.43 -0.78
CA ALA A 169 -21.30 -16.54 0.18
C ALA A 169 -20.93 -15.17 -0.44
N LEU A 170 -20.51 -15.14 -1.70
CA LEU A 170 -20.17 -13.89 -2.40
C LEU A 170 -21.45 -13.13 -2.79
N GLU A 171 -22.51 -13.81 -3.24
CA GLU A 171 -23.81 -13.20 -3.55
C GLU A 171 -24.44 -12.54 -2.34
N ALA A 172 -24.28 -13.10 -1.17
CA ALA A 172 -24.78 -12.49 0.08
C ALA A 172 -24.18 -11.10 0.33
N GLN A 173 -23.00 -10.81 -0.20
CA GLN A 173 -22.31 -9.54 -0.03
C GLN A 173 -22.47 -8.60 -1.25
N THR A 174 -22.53 -9.14 -2.46
CA THR A 174 -22.49 -8.37 -3.71
C THR A 174 -23.78 -8.43 -4.53
N GLY A 175 -24.79 -9.15 -4.07
CA GLY A 175 -26.02 -9.43 -4.81
C GLY A 175 -25.84 -10.53 -5.87
N PRO A 176 -26.92 -10.86 -6.62
CA PRO A 176 -26.96 -12.00 -7.52
C PRO A 176 -25.86 -11.99 -8.59
N ALA A 177 -25.17 -13.10 -8.80
CA ALA A 177 -24.10 -13.24 -9.78
C ALA A 177 -24.53 -12.96 -11.21
N ALA A 178 -25.80 -13.22 -11.53
CA ALA A 178 -26.38 -12.88 -12.84
C ALA A 178 -26.33 -11.37 -13.17
N GLU A 179 -26.27 -10.51 -12.15
CA GLU A 179 -26.15 -9.04 -12.33
C GLU A 179 -24.70 -8.56 -12.41
N TRP A 180 -23.71 -9.34 -11.98
CA TRP A 180 -22.31 -8.91 -11.93
C TRP A 180 -21.78 -8.44 -13.29
N PRO A 181 -21.99 -9.14 -14.43
CA PRO A 181 -21.47 -8.68 -15.70
C PRO A 181 -21.98 -7.29 -16.09
N LYS A 182 -23.27 -7.02 -15.82
CA LYS A 182 -23.90 -5.74 -16.10
C LYS A 182 -23.38 -4.63 -15.17
N ARG A 183 -23.22 -4.94 -13.88
CA ARG A 183 -22.67 -4.01 -12.88
C ARG A 183 -21.20 -3.68 -13.17
N PHE A 184 -20.38 -4.66 -13.58
CA PHE A 184 -19.00 -4.41 -14.03
C PHE A 184 -18.96 -3.52 -15.27
N ALA A 185 -19.77 -3.82 -16.29
CA ALA A 185 -19.82 -3.02 -17.52
C ALA A 185 -20.24 -1.57 -17.27
N ARG A 186 -21.03 -1.30 -16.21
CA ARG A 186 -21.46 0.03 -15.79
C ARG A 186 -20.56 0.69 -14.77
N GLN A 187 -19.47 0.03 -14.37
CA GLN A 187 -18.58 0.48 -13.27
C GLN A 187 -19.33 0.70 -11.94
N GLU A 188 -20.38 -0.07 -11.69
CA GLU A 188 -21.16 -0.05 -10.45
C GLU A 188 -20.54 -0.94 -9.37
N ILE A 189 -19.66 -1.90 -9.73
CA ILE A 189 -18.82 -2.66 -8.79
C ILE A 189 -17.46 -1.98 -8.74
N THR A 190 -17.10 -1.49 -7.57
CA THR A 190 -15.84 -0.79 -7.33
C THR A 190 -14.70 -1.76 -7.01
N GLU A 191 -13.46 -1.34 -7.23
CA GLU A 191 -12.28 -2.11 -6.79
C GLU A 191 -12.33 -2.41 -5.28
N PHE A 192 -12.86 -1.48 -4.49
CA PHE A 192 -13.01 -1.66 -3.04
C PHE A 192 -14.01 -2.76 -2.70
N GLU A 193 -15.17 -2.82 -3.39
CA GLU A 193 -16.15 -3.90 -3.20
C GLU A 193 -15.55 -5.26 -3.52
N VAL A 194 -14.85 -5.37 -4.66
CA VAL A 194 -14.17 -6.62 -5.03
C VAL A 194 -13.09 -7.00 -4.01
N ALA A 195 -12.26 -6.05 -3.60
CA ALA A 195 -11.22 -6.29 -2.60
C ALA A 195 -11.80 -6.72 -1.23
N SER A 196 -12.98 -6.21 -0.86
CA SER A 196 -13.64 -6.57 0.40
C SER A 196 -14.01 -8.05 0.48
N LEU A 197 -14.18 -8.72 -0.66
CA LEU A 197 -14.48 -10.16 -0.75
C LEU A 197 -13.33 -11.03 -0.26
N SER A 198 -12.09 -10.54 -0.26
CA SER A 198 -10.92 -11.29 0.23
C SER A 198 -11.09 -11.75 1.68
N ARG A 199 -11.76 -10.96 2.51
CA ARG A 199 -12.09 -11.35 3.88
C ARG A 199 -13.05 -12.54 3.92
N LYS A 200 -14.09 -12.52 3.06
CA LYS A 200 -15.04 -13.64 2.96
C LYS A 200 -14.35 -14.91 2.47
N VAL A 201 -13.42 -14.80 1.54
CA VAL A 201 -12.61 -15.93 1.07
C VAL A 201 -11.74 -16.48 2.21
N SER A 202 -11.15 -15.62 3.05
CA SER A 202 -10.39 -16.06 4.23
C SER A 202 -11.27 -16.83 5.23
N GLU A 203 -12.44 -16.29 5.59
CA GLU A 203 -13.40 -16.94 6.48
C GLU A 203 -13.83 -18.33 5.95
N LEU A 204 -14.09 -18.45 4.65
CA LEU A 204 -14.44 -19.72 4.02
C LEU A 204 -13.29 -20.72 4.02
N SER A 205 -12.06 -20.26 3.83
CA SER A 205 -10.88 -21.11 3.89
C SER A 205 -10.68 -21.71 5.29
N GLU A 206 -10.90 -20.92 6.33
CA GLU A 206 -10.86 -21.36 7.72
C GLU A 206 -11.94 -22.43 8.02
N SER A 207 -13.06 -22.38 7.29
CA SER A 207 -14.14 -23.38 7.35
C SER A 207 -13.88 -24.60 6.45
N GLY A 208 -12.73 -24.68 5.76
CA GLY A 208 -12.33 -25.80 4.93
C GLY A 208 -12.84 -25.73 3.48
N ASN A 209 -13.34 -24.59 3.00
CA ASN A 209 -13.74 -24.45 1.61
C ASN A 209 -12.52 -24.56 0.69
N GLN A 210 -12.49 -25.60 -0.15
CA GLN A 210 -11.34 -25.98 -0.97
C GLN A 210 -10.97 -24.90 -1.99
N ALA A 211 -11.96 -24.29 -2.66
CA ALA A 211 -11.73 -23.23 -3.63
C ALA A 211 -11.09 -21.98 -2.98
N SER A 212 -11.52 -21.63 -1.78
CA SER A 212 -10.95 -20.52 -1.01
C SER A 212 -9.52 -20.81 -0.56
N LEU A 213 -9.23 -22.04 -0.12
CA LEU A 213 -7.86 -22.48 0.22
C LEU A 213 -6.91 -22.37 -0.98
N GLU A 214 -7.33 -22.84 -2.15
CA GLU A 214 -6.54 -22.77 -3.39
C GLU A 214 -6.25 -21.33 -3.80
N ILE A 215 -7.26 -20.45 -3.73
CA ILE A 215 -7.11 -19.02 -4.08
C ILE A 215 -6.12 -18.33 -3.15
N LEU A 216 -6.21 -18.56 -1.84
CA LEU A 216 -5.32 -17.93 -0.87
C LEU A 216 -3.89 -18.49 -0.92
N THR A 217 -3.75 -19.80 -1.18
CA THR A 217 -2.45 -20.41 -1.44
C THR A 217 -1.76 -19.75 -2.63
N GLU A 218 -2.46 -19.63 -3.74
CA GLU A 218 -1.92 -18.96 -4.93
C GLU A 218 -1.62 -17.48 -4.70
N ALA A 219 -2.48 -16.77 -3.94
CA ALA A 219 -2.23 -15.37 -3.58
C ALA A 219 -0.92 -15.19 -2.80
N GLY A 220 -0.64 -16.08 -1.84
CA GLY A 220 0.63 -16.08 -1.10
C GLY A 220 1.83 -16.34 -2.01
N ILE A 221 1.72 -17.32 -2.90
CA ILE A 221 2.80 -17.69 -3.84
C ILE A 221 3.14 -16.51 -4.77
N VAL A 222 2.16 -15.93 -5.47
CA VAL A 222 2.44 -14.84 -6.44
C VAL A 222 2.95 -13.57 -5.75
N ALA A 223 2.50 -13.30 -4.53
CA ALA A 223 3.05 -12.21 -3.73
C ALA A 223 4.52 -12.45 -3.36
N ALA A 224 4.87 -13.70 -2.99
CA ALA A 224 6.25 -14.08 -2.67
C ALA A 224 7.17 -14.04 -3.88
N GLU A 225 6.69 -14.43 -5.07
CA GLU A 225 7.44 -14.30 -6.33
C GLU A 225 7.87 -12.84 -6.58
N SER A 226 6.99 -11.87 -6.30
CA SER A 226 7.32 -10.45 -6.40
C SER A 226 8.40 -10.04 -5.37
N ALA A 227 8.33 -10.58 -4.15
CA ALA A 227 9.33 -10.36 -3.12
C ALA A 227 10.70 -10.94 -3.49
N VAL A 228 10.73 -12.19 -3.99
CA VAL A 228 11.95 -12.88 -4.44
C VAL A 228 12.61 -12.13 -5.60
N ALA A 229 11.82 -11.75 -6.60
CA ALA A 229 12.33 -10.98 -7.74
C ALA A 229 12.92 -9.63 -7.29
N CYS A 230 12.26 -8.93 -6.37
CA CYS A 230 12.75 -7.67 -5.82
C CYS A 230 14.04 -7.85 -5.02
N ALA A 231 14.08 -8.85 -4.12
CA ALA A 231 15.25 -9.16 -3.30
C ALA A 231 16.47 -9.54 -4.15
N SER A 232 16.26 -10.35 -5.18
CA SER A 232 17.31 -10.70 -6.16
C SER A 232 17.83 -9.48 -6.91
N ALA A 233 16.94 -8.59 -7.37
CA ALA A 233 17.33 -7.40 -8.14
C ALA A 233 18.18 -6.42 -7.35
N VAL A 234 17.92 -6.23 -6.06
CA VAL A 234 18.72 -5.33 -5.20
C VAL A 234 19.86 -6.05 -4.48
N GLY A 235 19.82 -7.38 -4.38
CA GLY A 235 20.87 -8.20 -3.77
C GLY A 235 20.80 -8.23 -2.23
N THR A 236 19.61 -8.46 -1.67
CA THR A 236 19.39 -8.60 -0.21
C THR A 236 18.67 -9.91 0.12
N LYS A 237 18.79 -10.35 1.36
CA LYS A 237 18.03 -11.49 1.89
C LYS A 237 16.92 -11.06 2.87
N SER A 238 16.87 -9.79 3.25
CA SER A 238 15.93 -9.29 4.25
C SER A 238 14.64 -8.82 3.62
N VAL A 239 13.50 -9.39 4.04
CA VAL A 239 12.15 -9.08 3.56
C VAL A 239 11.24 -8.71 4.72
N GLY A 240 10.70 -7.48 4.68
CA GLY A 240 9.61 -7.06 5.57
C GLY A 240 8.28 -7.27 4.86
N TYR A 241 7.29 -7.89 5.51
CA TYR A 241 5.97 -8.12 4.92
C TYR A 241 4.84 -7.52 5.75
N GLY A 242 3.78 -7.08 5.08
CA GLY A 242 2.61 -6.50 5.73
C GLY A 242 1.41 -6.34 4.79
N GLY A 243 0.42 -5.62 5.29
CA GLY A 243 -0.85 -5.40 4.58
C GLY A 243 -1.94 -6.38 4.99
N SER A 244 -3.19 -6.01 4.68
CA SER A 244 -4.39 -6.70 5.21
C SER A 244 -4.53 -8.15 4.75
N VAL A 245 -3.95 -8.54 3.62
CA VAL A 245 -4.01 -9.92 3.13
C VAL A 245 -3.07 -10.80 3.92
N LEU A 246 -1.77 -10.48 4.00
CA LEU A 246 -0.78 -11.30 4.68
C LEU A 246 -0.98 -11.32 6.21
N LEU A 247 -1.50 -10.24 6.80
CA LEU A 247 -1.79 -10.19 8.24
C LEU A 247 -3.16 -10.77 8.59
N GLY A 248 -4.11 -10.76 7.65
CA GLY A 248 -5.49 -11.20 7.87
C GLY A 248 -5.81 -12.59 7.35
N SER A 249 -4.94 -13.24 6.58
CA SER A 249 -5.11 -14.61 6.07
C SER A 249 -3.91 -15.46 6.43
N GLU A 250 -4.12 -16.42 7.32
CA GLU A 250 -3.08 -17.38 7.72
C GLU A 250 -2.59 -18.17 6.51
N LYS A 251 -3.52 -18.67 5.67
CA LYS A 251 -3.18 -19.49 4.51
C LYS A 251 -2.34 -18.75 3.47
N ALA A 252 -2.68 -17.49 3.17
CA ALA A 252 -1.89 -16.67 2.25
C ALA A 252 -0.50 -16.39 2.83
N ARG A 253 -0.43 -16.08 4.15
CA ARG A 253 0.84 -15.82 4.84
C ARG A 253 1.73 -17.06 4.89
N GLU A 254 1.20 -18.24 5.24
CA GLU A 254 1.95 -19.50 5.21
C GLU A 254 2.58 -19.73 3.85
N SER A 255 1.78 -19.70 2.79
CA SER A 255 2.26 -19.95 1.42
C SER A 255 3.28 -18.90 0.97
N PHE A 256 3.13 -17.65 1.40
CA PHE A 256 4.11 -16.59 1.16
C PHE A 256 5.44 -16.89 1.86
N LEU A 257 5.41 -17.27 3.13
CA LEU A 257 6.61 -17.55 3.93
C LEU A 257 7.33 -18.80 3.47
N ASP A 258 6.61 -19.84 3.04
CA ASP A 258 7.18 -21.07 2.50
C ASP A 258 8.03 -20.78 1.24
N VAL A 259 7.50 -19.99 0.30
CA VAL A 259 8.27 -19.60 -0.90
C VAL A 259 9.50 -18.76 -0.54
N LEU A 260 9.40 -17.84 0.42
CA LEU A 260 10.58 -17.08 0.85
C LEU A 260 11.64 -17.97 1.49
N ALA A 261 11.23 -18.95 2.30
CA ALA A 261 12.14 -19.91 2.92
C ALA A 261 12.87 -20.78 1.87
N ASP A 262 12.16 -21.22 0.83
CA ASP A 262 12.74 -21.99 -0.29
C ASP A 262 13.82 -21.20 -1.06
N HIS A 263 13.79 -19.86 -0.95
CA HIS A 263 14.77 -18.96 -1.57
C HIS A 263 15.79 -18.38 -0.59
N ASP A 264 15.92 -18.94 0.62
CA ASP A 264 16.81 -18.46 1.68
C ASP A 264 16.62 -16.98 2.04
N LEU A 265 15.39 -16.47 1.99
CA LEU A 265 15.05 -15.11 2.39
C LEU A 265 14.55 -15.06 3.84
N GLU A 266 15.02 -14.07 4.59
CA GLU A 266 14.64 -13.84 5.98
C GLU A 266 13.44 -12.89 6.03
N ALA A 267 12.31 -13.37 6.54
CA ALA A 267 11.06 -12.61 6.58
C ALA A 267 10.73 -12.10 7.98
N ALA A 268 10.30 -10.84 8.08
CA ALA A 268 9.77 -10.25 9.31
C ALA A 268 8.55 -9.38 9.02
N GLU A 269 7.60 -9.33 9.96
CA GLU A 269 6.43 -8.46 9.85
C GLU A 269 6.80 -6.98 9.93
N LEU A 270 6.20 -6.15 9.06
CA LEU A 270 6.34 -4.69 9.11
C LEU A 270 5.66 -4.14 10.38
N LYS A 271 6.45 -3.53 11.27
CA LYS A 271 6.00 -3.16 12.63
C LYS A 271 5.50 -1.73 12.76
N ALA A 272 5.80 -0.87 11.79
CA ALA A 272 5.45 0.54 11.88
C ALA A 272 4.64 1.01 10.66
N PRO A 273 3.66 1.92 10.86
CA PRO A 273 2.93 2.52 9.76
C PRO A 273 3.84 3.42 8.90
N SER A 274 3.52 3.54 7.61
CA SER A 274 4.26 4.34 6.62
C SER A 274 4.50 5.80 7.05
N GLY A 275 3.57 6.39 7.79
CA GLY A 275 3.75 7.75 8.32
C GLY A 275 4.93 7.92 9.28
N ILE A 276 5.35 6.86 9.99
CA ILE A 276 6.58 6.88 10.79
C ILE A 276 7.81 6.93 9.86
N GLY A 277 7.80 6.20 8.75
CA GLY A 277 8.86 6.31 7.74
C GLY A 277 8.93 7.70 7.10
N ALA A 278 7.77 8.32 6.84
CA ALA A 278 7.72 9.71 6.38
C ALA A 278 8.37 10.65 7.41
N LEU A 279 8.06 10.49 8.70
CA LEU A 279 8.68 11.27 9.77
C LEU A 279 10.20 11.07 9.82
N GLN A 280 10.68 9.85 9.71
CA GLN A 280 12.12 9.53 9.68
C GLN A 280 12.82 10.15 8.46
N ILE A 281 12.17 10.14 7.30
CA ILE A 281 12.69 10.80 6.09
C ILE A 281 12.76 12.31 6.28
N ALA A 282 11.75 12.95 6.87
CA ALA A 282 11.76 14.38 7.18
C ALA A 282 12.94 14.75 8.10
N ALA A 283 13.21 13.93 9.11
CA ALA A 283 14.32 14.13 10.02
C ALA A 283 15.70 13.85 9.39
N GLY A 284 15.74 12.95 8.39
CA GLY A 284 16.97 12.40 7.82
C GLY A 284 17.33 12.92 6.42
N VAL A 285 16.85 14.09 5.98
CA VAL A 285 17.12 14.62 4.62
C VAL A 285 18.61 14.71 4.30
N GLU A 286 19.45 14.95 5.30
CA GLU A 286 20.91 15.00 5.14
C GLU A 286 21.56 13.62 5.07
N ASN A 287 20.84 12.53 5.34
CA ASN A 287 21.35 11.16 5.31
C ASN A 287 21.65 10.72 3.87
N GLU A 288 22.68 9.91 3.72
CA GLU A 288 23.06 9.35 2.41
C GLU A 288 21.92 8.52 1.78
N ARG A 289 21.10 7.86 2.58
CA ARG A 289 19.93 7.11 2.10
C ARG A 289 18.87 8.02 1.48
N VAL A 290 18.52 9.14 2.15
CA VAL A 290 17.52 10.09 1.62
C VAL A 290 18.09 10.82 0.39
N LYS A 291 19.35 11.23 0.41
CA LYS A 291 20.04 11.77 -0.77
C LYS A 291 20.02 10.80 -1.96
N PHE A 292 20.22 9.50 -1.69
CA PHE A 292 20.09 8.46 -2.71
C PHE A 292 18.67 8.42 -3.28
N LEU A 293 17.62 8.40 -2.45
CA LEU A 293 16.22 8.43 -2.91
C LEU A 293 15.95 9.64 -3.82
N ILE A 294 16.43 10.81 -3.44
CA ILE A 294 16.29 12.04 -4.24
C ILE A 294 17.01 11.90 -5.57
N SER A 295 18.25 11.38 -5.56
CA SER A 295 19.05 11.19 -6.78
C SER A 295 18.45 10.20 -7.78
N GLN A 296 17.65 9.25 -7.29
CA GLN A 296 16.93 8.26 -8.10
C GLN A 296 15.54 8.74 -8.55
N GLY A 297 15.14 9.97 -8.19
CA GLY A 297 13.79 10.48 -8.47
C GLY A 297 12.68 9.78 -7.68
N LEU A 298 13.03 9.05 -6.62
CA LEU A 298 12.08 8.37 -5.73
C LEU A 298 11.52 9.29 -4.65
N ALA A 299 12.19 10.40 -4.39
CA ALA A 299 11.72 11.47 -3.53
C ALA A 299 12.04 12.82 -4.17
N HIS A 300 11.17 13.80 -3.96
CA HIS A 300 11.39 15.20 -4.34
C HIS A 300 11.59 16.01 -3.07
N PHE A 301 12.68 16.77 -3.00
CA PHE A 301 12.96 17.68 -1.90
C PHE A 301 13.02 19.11 -2.40
N ASP A 302 12.27 20.00 -1.77
CA ASP A 302 12.29 21.44 -2.00
C ASP A 302 12.74 22.13 -0.70
N GLY A 303 14.06 22.13 -0.50
CA GLY A 303 14.73 22.85 0.58
C GLY A 303 15.45 24.08 0.06
N HIS A 304 15.70 25.03 0.93
CA HIS A 304 16.57 26.16 0.61
C HIS A 304 18.01 25.63 0.46
N SER A 305 18.59 25.77 -0.74
CA SER A 305 20.02 25.64 -1.01
C SER A 305 20.78 26.83 -0.47
#